data_6c80a5e284fb90b63fd9895ec3eb1a26
#
_entry.id   6c80a5e284fb90b63fd9895ec3eb1a26
#
_cell.length_a   1.000
_cell.length_b   1.000
_cell.length_c   1.000
_cell.angle_alpha   90.00
_cell.angle_beta   90.00
_cell.angle_gamma   90.00
#
_symmetry.space_group_name_H-M   'P 1'
#
loop_
_entity.id
_entity.type
_entity.pdbx_description
1 polymer ?
#
loop_
_entity_poly.entity_id
_entity_poly.type
_entity_poly.pdbx_seq_one_letter_code
_entity_poly.pdbx_strand_id
1 'polypeptide(L)'
;MSDTPNTPDETTGTGSAPEASVDATPDHVSQSCAKAPLNPKWAFKLFIITFFVIGFGALGLYDATIKYPARGERFADWAQWQYLDAAKSASSEQFGLFERETSVGDPVAELARLQESEERRRNATDAQNQSSSRTLRATMYNTRLEWLQALQTVGHLNAEHTTIENPNQTLTELHAKWTSAGSIPKPLKSYDIPSQWGIMIICWGIGGWMLLNIFKVIGQKFSWDAESMTLTVPGGVAITPANIEEVDKRKWDKFIVFLKLNSTHPTHAGKEIKVDTYQHALVEDWILAMEQRAMQPKASGSQEAGE
;
A
#
# COMPACT_ATOMS: atom_id res chain seq x y z
N MET A 1 -46.46 3.54 -48.67
CA MET A 1 -46.61 4.76 -49.48
C MET A 1 -45.39 5.60 -49.24
N SER A 2 -44.64 5.54 -50.22
CA SER A 2 -43.88 6.50 -51.04
C SER A 2 -42.56 6.88 -50.36
N ASP A 3 -41.46 6.22 -50.65
CA ASP A 3 -40.55 6.46 -51.79
C ASP A 3 -40.17 7.92 -52.01
N THR A 4 -38.89 8.26 -51.73
CA THR A 4 -37.95 8.57 -52.83
C THR A 4 -36.54 8.78 -52.30
N PRO A 5 -35.53 8.30 -53.04
CA PRO A 5 -34.10 8.42 -52.68
C PRO A 5 -33.54 9.75 -53.21
N ASN A 6 -32.58 10.34 -52.51
CA ASN A 6 -31.81 11.47 -53.03
C ASN A 6 -30.35 11.08 -53.19
N THR A 7 -29.88 11.17 -54.41
CA THR A 7 -28.57 10.87 -54.95
C THR A 7 -27.52 11.88 -54.48
N PRO A 8 -26.25 11.49 -54.30
CA PRO A 8 -25.18 12.38 -53.89
C PRO A 8 -24.62 13.19 -55.07
N ASP A 9 -24.38 14.45 -54.78
CA ASP A 9 -23.69 15.40 -55.66
C ASP A 9 -22.18 15.23 -55.50
N GLU A 10 -21.50 14.84 -56.59
CA GLU A 10 -20.06 14.76 -56.73
C GLU A 10 -19.51 16.19 -56.86
N THR A 11 -18.81 16.66 -55.81
CA THR A 11 -17.96 17.84 -55.94
C THR A 11 -16.50 17.41 -55.73
N THR A 12 -15.80 17.20 -56.80
CA THR A 12 -14.34 17.06 -56.92
C THR A 12 -13.67 18.34 -56.37
N GLY A 13 -13.28 18.29 -55.11
CA GLY A 13 -12.39 19.24 -54.47
C GLY A 13 -10.99 18.65 -54.37
N THR A 14 -10.13 19.02 -55.33
CA THR A 14 -8.70 18.83 -55.26
C THR A 14 -8.12 19.67 -54.12
N GLY A 15 -8.19 19.13 -52.89
CA GLY A 15 -7.52 19.69 -51.74
C GLY A 15 -6.07 19.17 -51.71
N SER A 16 -5.14 20.02 -52.09
CA SER A 16 -3.72 19.84 -51.83
C SER A 16 -3.49 19.47 -50.37
N ALA A 17 -2.92 18.30 -50.12
CA ALA A 17 -2.43 17.93 -48.81
C ALA A 17 -1.46 19.05 -48.32
N PRO A 18 -1.56 19.52 -47.09
CA PRO A 18 -0.56 20.40 -46.55
C PRO A 18 0.76 19.64 -46.51
N GLU A 19 1.76 20.15 -47.27
CA GLU A 19 3.13 19.74 -47.11
C GLU A 19 3.46 19.86 -45.62
N ALA A 20 3.73 18.70 -44.99
CA ALA A 20 4.27 18.66 -43.65
C ALA A 20 5.58 19.44 -43.71
N SER A 21 5.59 20.62 -43.08
CA SER A 21 6.79 21.42 -42.86
C SER A 21 7.73 20.59 -41.97
N VAL A 22 8.64 19.91 -42.64
CA VAL A 22 9.80 19.27 -42.05
C VAL A 22 10.69 20.42 -41.54
N ASP A 23 11.04 20.37 -40.24
CA ASP A 23 12.11 21.16 -39.65
C ASP A 23 11.73 22.44 -38.88
N ALA A 24 10.83 22.32 -37.93
CA ALA A 24 10.84 23.28 -36.81
C ALA A 24 11.52 22.60 -35.63
N THR A 25 12.78 22.87 -35.37
CA THR A 25 13.46 22.51 -34.12
C THR A 25 12.59 23.04 -32.96
N PRO A 26 12.16 22.20 -32.00
CA PRO A 26 11.32 22.68 -30.90
C PRO A 26 11.98 23.84 -30.15
N ASP A 27 11.24 24.91 -29.84
CA ASP A 27 11.75 26.13 -29.21
C ASP A 27 12.61 25.89 -27.94
N HIS A 28 12.31 24.81 -27.22
CA HIS A 28 13.07 24.46 -26.01
C HIS A 28 14.45 23.80 -26.27
N VAL A 29 14.76 23.42 -27.50
CA VAL A 29 16.10 22.96 -27.90
C VAL A 29 17.02 24.14 -28.16
N SER A 30 16.49 25.29 -28.59
CA SER A 30 17.21 26.50 -28.85
C SER A 30 17.52 27.32 -27.59
N GLN A 31 17.02 26.94 -26.42
CA GLN A 31 17.22 27.62 -25.17
C GLN A 31 18.04 26.76 -24.19
N SER A 32 19.10 27.38 -23.61
CA SER A 32 19.86 26.71 -22.55
C SER A 32 19.04 26.57 -21.27
N CYS A 33 19.14 25.41 -20.62
CA CYS A 33 18.38 25.08 -19.42
C CYS A 33 19.31 24.48 -18.36
N ALA A 34 19.44 25.14 -17.21
CA ALA A 34 20.33 24.72 -16.13
C ALA A 34 19.80 23.45 -15.39
N LYS A 35 18.49 23.20 -15.47
CA LYS A 35 17.87 22.00 -14.86
C LYS A 35 16.61 21.61 -15.63
N ALA A 36 16.58 20.40 -16.17
CA ALA A 36 15.38 19.87 -16.79
C ALA A 36 14.23 19.78 -15.77
N PRO A 37 13.02 20.24 -16.10
CA PRO A 37 11.87 20.12 -15.24
C PRO A 37 11.45 18.64 -15.11
N LEU A 38 10.90 18.27 -13.95
CA LEU A 38 10.31 16.97 -13.77
C LEU A 38 9.08 16.81 -14.67
N ASN A 39 8.91 15.63 -15.21
CA ASN A 39 7.69 15.29 -15.96
C ASN A 39 6.49 15.29 -14.99
N PRO A 40 5.51 16.20 -15.13
CA PRO A 40 4.39 16.30 -14.20
C PRO A 40 3.52 15.04 -14.19
N LYS A 41 3.39 14.37 -15.34
CA LYS A 41 2.60 13.11 -15.44
C LYS A 41 3.27 11.99 -14.64
N TRP A 42 4.59 11.86 -14.73
CA TRP A 42 5.36 10.88 -13.95
C TRP A 42 5.26 11.19 -12.45
N ALA A 43 5.52 12.43 -12.06
CA ALA A 43 5.52 12.86 -10.67
C ALA A 43 4.14 12.64 -10.03
N PHE A 44 3.06 13.11 -10.68
CA PHE A 44 1.70 12.98 -10.18
C PHE A 44 1.29 11.51 -9.99
N LYS A 45 1.54 10.66 -11.00
CA LYS A 45 1.24 9.22 -10.92
C LYS A 45 1.97 8.57 -9.75
N LEU A 46 3.26 8.85 -9.60
CA LEU A 46 4.06 8.21 -8.57
C LEU A 46 3.70 8.71 -7.16
N PHE A 47 3.41 10.01 -7.01
CA PHE A 47 2.93 10.58 -5.75
C PHE A 47 1.59 10.00 -5.32
N ILE A 48 0.63 9.86 -6.24
CA ILE A 48 -0.67 9.24 -5.93
C ILE A 48 -0.48 7.80 -5.45
N ILE A 49 0.27 6.98 -6.19
CA ILE A 49 0.50 5.58 -5.80
C ILE A 49 1.15 5.52 -4.40
N THR A 50 2.18 6.33 -4.18
CA THR A 50 2.88 6.40 -2.89
C THR A 50 1.95 6.82 -1.76
N PHE A 51 1.10 7.82 -2.00
CA PHE A 51 0.11 8.29 -1.03
C PHE A 51 -0.88 7.18 -0.64
N PHE A 52 -1.40 6.44 -1.62
CA PHE A 52 -2.31 5.31 -1.33
C PHE A 52 -1.62 4.17 -0.58
N VAL A 53 -0.37 3.84 -0.93
CA VAL A 53 0.39 2.78 -0.25
C VAL A 53 0.65 3.16 1.21
N ILE A 54 1.10 4.39 1.47
CA ILE A 54 1.34 4.88 2.84
C ILE A 54 0.03 4.99 3.62
N GLY A 55 -1.04 5.48 2.98
CA GLY A 55 -2.37 5.59 3.58
C GLY A 55 -2.94 4.23 3.96
N PHE A 56 -2.74 3.20 3.13
CA PHE A 56 -3.15 1.84 3.44
C PHE A 56 -2.37 1.25 4.64
N GLY A 57 -1.07 1.56 4.74
CA GLY A 57 -0.28 1.24 5.93
C GLY A 57 -0.81 1.95 7.20
N ALA A 58 -1.22 3.21 7.10
CA ALA A 58 -1.83 3.96 8.21
C ALA A 58 -3.18 3.36 8.66
N LEU A 59 -3.99 2.84 7.72
CA LEU A 59 -5.20 2.08 8.06
C LEU A 59 -4.87 0.79 8.80
N GLY A 60 -3.82 0.06 8.39
CA GLY A 60 -3.34 -1.12 9.13
C GLY A 60 -2.93 -0.78 10.57
N LEU A 61 -2.23 0.35 10.77
CA LEU A 61 -1.89 0.83 12.11
C LEU A 61 -3.14 1.16 12.93
N TYR A 62 -4.10 1.89 12.37
CA TYR A 62 -5.37 2.20 13.03
C TYR A 62 -6.15 0.94 13.40
N ASP A 63 -6.23 -0.02 12.49
CA ASP A 63 -6.89 -1.30 12.74
C ASP A 63 -6.18 -2.07 13.87
N ALA A 64 -4.84 -2.15 13.86
CA ALA A 64 -4.05 -2.86 14.86
C ALA A 64 -4.15 -2.25 16.27
N THR A 65 -4.20 -0.92 16.38
CA THR A 65 -4.10 -0.21 17.67
C THR A 65 -5.44 0.20 18.26
N ILE A 66 -6.46 0.40 17.44
CA ILE A 66 -7.75 0.95 17.89
C ILE A 66 -8.91 0.00 17.58
N LYS A 67 -9.11 -0.33 16.31
CA LYS A 67 -10.33 -1.02 15.87
C LYS A 67 -10.40 -2.48 16.31
N TYR A 68 -9.31 -3.23 16.16
CA TYR A 68 -9.29 -4.64 16.55
C TYR A 68 -9.26 -4.82 18.08
N PRO A 69 -8.47 -4.10 18.86
CA PRO A 69 -8.58 -4.12 20.34
C PRO A 69 -9.99 -3.80 20.82
N ALA A 70 -10.61 -2.71 20.36
CA ALA A 70 -11.98 -2.35 20.74
C ALA A 70 -13.01 -3.43 20.35
N ARG A 71 -12.80 -4.14 19.21
CA ARG A 71 -13.64 -5.29 18.85
C ARG A 71 -13.45 -6.45 19.82
N GLY A 72 -12.21 -6.71 20.24
CA GLY A 72 -11.88 -7.75 21.19
C GLY A 72 -12.47 -7.47 22.58
N GLU A 73 -12.38 -6.22 23.06
CA GLU A 73 -13.00 -5.80 24.34
C GLU A 73 -14.52 -5.98 24.30
N ARG A 74 -15.17 -5.57 23.21
CA ARG A 74 -16.62 -5.79 23.04
C ARG A 74 -16.99 -7.27 23.06
N PHE A 75 -16.15 -8.13 22.49
CA PHE A 75 -16.37 -9.57 22.56
C PHE A 75 -16.14 -10.12 23.97
N ALA A 76 -15.12 -9.64 24.69
CA ALA A 76 -14.88 -10.02 26.09
C ALA A 76 -16.05 -9.64 27.00
N ASP A 77 -16.64 -8.45 26.83
CA ASP A 77 -17.84 -8.02 27.55
C ASP A 77 -19.04 -8.92 27.25
N TRP A 78 -19.22 -9.30 25.97
CA TRP A 78 -20.30 -10.22 25.60
C TRP A 78 -20.08 -11.61 26.17
N ALA A 79 -18.87 -12.13 26.12
CA ALA A 79 -18.52 -13.42 26.71
C ALA A 79 -18.68 -13.42 28.23
N GLN A 80 -18.37 -12.28 28.90
CA GLN A 80 -18.64 -12.11 30.33
C GLN A 80 -20.13 -12.20 30.65
N TRP A 81 -20.99 -11.57 29.84
CA TRP A 81 -22.43 -11.69 29.99
C TRP A 81 -22.90 -13.14 29.87
N GLN A 82 -22.43 -13.86 28.83
CA GLN A 82 -22.78 -15.28 28.64
C GLN A 82 -22.31 -16.13 29.83
N TYR A 83 -21.11 -15.85 30.35
CA TYR A 83 -20.58 -16.54 31.52
C TYR A 83 -21.41 -16.26 32.77
N LEU A 84 -21.76 -15.02 33.06
CA LEU A 84 -22.55 -14.67 34.24
C LEU A 84 -23.98 -15.22 34.17
N ASP A 85 -24.59 -15.22 32.99
CA ASP A 85 -25.91 -15.83 32.81
C ASP A 85 -25.89 -17.35 33.04
N ALA A 86 -24.90 -18.04 32.50
CA ALA A 86 -24.68 -19.47 32.73
C ALA A 86 -24.34 -19.75 34.20
N ALA A 87 -23.54 -18.92 34.87
CA ALA A 87 -23.20 -19.07 36.28
C ALA A 87 -24.42 -18.89 37.18
N LYS A 88 -25.27 -17.88 36.88
CA LYS A 88 -26.54 -17.70 37.59
C LYS A 88 -27.47 -18.90 37.47
N SER A 89 -27.59 -19.44 36.27
CA SER A 89 -28.38 -20.65 35.99
C SER A 89 -27.84 -21.87 36.73
N ALA A 90 -26.52 -22.07 36.77
CA ALA A 90 -25.87 -23.17 37.46
C ALA A 90 -25.95 -23.10 38.98
N SER A 91 -26.14 -21.91 39.57
CA SER A 91 -26.21 -21.65 40.99
C SER A 91 -27.64 -21.49 41.53
N SER A 92 -28.65 -21.64 40.66
CA SER A 92 -30.08 -21.43 41.01
C SER A 92 -30.58 -22.25 42.20
N GLU A 93 -29.97 -23.43 42.43
CA GLU A 93 -30.33 -24.32 43.52
C GLU A 93 -29.53 -24.07 44.82
N GLN A 94 -28.52 -23.21 44.83
CA GLN A 94 -27.60 -22.96 45.97
C GLN A 94 -27.48 -21.48 46.28
N PHE A 95 -28.14 -21.07 47.36
CA PHE A 95 -28.12 -19.67 47.79
C PHE A 95 -26.70 -19.15 48.04
N GLY A 96 -26.36 -17.98 47.45
CA GLY A 96 -25.08 -17.32 47.62
C GLY A 96 -23.89 -17.92 46.88
N LEU A 97 -24.06 -18.98 46.09
CA LEU A 97 -23.01 -19.60 45.28
C LEU A 97 -22.62 -18.69 44.12
N PHE A 98 -23.58 -18.07 43.45
CA PHE A 98 -23.36 -17.12 42.37
C PHE A 98 -22.43 -16.00 42.76
N GLU A 99 -22.58 -15.41 43.94
CA GLU A 99 -21.77 -14.31 44.39
C GLU A 99 -20.33 -14.67 44.78
N ARG A 100 -20.12 -15.97 45.14
CA ARG A 100 -18.81 -16.46 45.59
C ARG A 100 -17.95 -17.05 44.46
N GLU A 101 -18.56 -17.63 43.46
CA GLU A 101 -17.86 -18.44 42.41
C GLU A 101 -17.70 -17.71 41.07
N THR A 102 -18.27 -16.49 40.93
CA THR A 102 -18.19 -15.76 39.64
C THR A 102 -16.87 -15.05 39.43
N SER A 103 -16.22 -14.59 40.52
CA SER A 103 -14.89 -13.97 40.44
C SER A 103 -13.80 -15.03 40.27
N VAL A 104 -12.80 -14.72 39.40
CA VAL A 104 -11.65 -15.57 39.17
C VAL A 104 -10.40 -14.85 39.69
N GLY A 105 -9.89 -15.28 40.84
CA GLY A 105 -8.73 -14.63 41.50
C GLY A 105 -7.41 -14.90 40.79
N ASP A 106 -7.22 -16.07 40.19
CA ASP A 106 -6.08 -16.40 39.33
C ASP A 106 -6.59 -16.81 37.95
N PRO A 107 -6.78 -15.86 37.03
CA PRO A 107 -7.34 -16.16 35.73
C PRO A 107 -6.38 -16.94 34.82
N VAL A 108 -5.06 -16.84 35.05
CA VAL A 108 -4.07 -17.57 34.25
C VAL A 108 -4.10 -19.05 34.60
N ALA A 109 -4.09 -19.38 35.90
CA ALA A 109 -4.18 -20.77 36.34
C ALA A 109 -5.54 -21.40 35.98
N GLU A 110 -6.64 -20.63 36.13
CA GLU A 110 -7.98 -21.11 35.76
C GLU A 110 -8.13 -21.35 34.27
N LEU A 111 -7.58 -20.46 33.42
CA LEU A 111 -7.57 -20.64 31.99
C LEU A 111 -6.79 -21.92 31.59
N ALA A 112 -5.59 -22.10 32.17
CA ALA A 112 -4.80 -23.31 31.92
C ALA A 112 -5.56 -24.59 32.32
N ARG A 113 -6.21 -24.58 33.50
CA ARG A 113 -7.04 -25.67 33.96
C ARG A 113 -8.19 -26.03 32.99
N LEU A 114 -8.92 -25.00 32.56
CA LEU A 114 -10.06 -25.17 31.63
C LEU A 114 -9.62 -25.57 30.21
N GLN A 115 -8.41 -25.26 29.82
CA GLN A 115 -7.81 -25.65 28.55
C GLN A 115 -7.29 -27.06 28.53
N GLU A 116 -7.13 -27.70 29.68
CA GLU A 116 -6.69 -29.08 29.75
C GLU A 116 -7.63 -30.02 28.95
N SER A 117 -7.04 -30.87 28.14
CA SER A 117 -7.77 -31.66 27.12
C SER A 117 -8.86 -32.56 27.72
N GLU A 118 -8.60 -33.15 28.87
CA GLU A 118 -9.54 -34.01 29.62
C GLU A 118 -10.75 -33.20 30.12
N GLU A 119 -10.51 -32.08 30.76
CA GLU A 119 -11.53 -31.21 31.33
C GLU A 119 -12.39 -30.58 30.24
N ARG A 120 -11.77 -30.09 29.18
CA ARG A 120 -12.47 -29.55 28.02
C ARG A 120 -13.38 -30.57 27.35
N ARG A 121 -12.89 -31.79 27.16
CA ARG A 121 -13.68 -32.87 26.59
C ARG A 121 -14.85 -33.25 27.48
N ARG A 122 -14.63 -33.34 28.82
CA ARG A 122 -15.67 -33.63 29.80
C ARG A 122 -16.76 -32.56 29.78
N ASN A 123 -16.39 -31.29 29.87
CA ASN A 123 -17.34 -30.18 29.85
C ASN A 123 -18.11 -30.08 28.53
N ALA A 124 -17.48 -30.35 27.38
CA ALA A 124 -18.16 -30.41 26.09
C ALA A 124 -19.18 -31.55 26.01
N THR A 125 -18.86 -32.72 26.56
CA THR A 125 -19.76 -33.89 26.60
C THR A 125 -20.93 -33.65 27.57
N ASP A 126 -20.64 -33.15 28.77
CA ASP A 126 -21.67 -32.90 29.80
C ASP A 126 -22.63 -31.79 29.39
N ALA A 127 -22.18 -30.77 28.65
CA ALA A 127 -23.04 -29.72 28.13
C ALA A 127 -24.04 -30.19 27.06
N GLN A 128 -23.76 -31.31 26.39
CA GLN A 128 -24.67 -31.91 25.38
C GLN A 128 -25.73 -32.85 26.02
N ASN A 129 -25.55 -33.29 27.26
CA ASN A 129 -26.46 -34.15 27.92
C ASN A 129 -27.68 -33.37 28.48
N GLN A 130 -28.90 -33.75 28.11
CA GLN A 130 -30.13 -33.01 28.41
C GLN A 130 -30.59 -33.07 29.89
N SER A 131 -29.77 -33.50 30.82
CA SER A 131 -30.18 -33.71 32.20
C SER A 131 -29.37 -32.90 33.22
N SER A 132 -30.03 -31.91 33.83
CA SER A 132 -29.80 -31.40 35.19
C SER A 132 -28.58 -30.45 35.44
N SER A 133 -28.29 -30.26 36.72
CA SER A 133 -27.23 -29.43 37.31
C SER A 133 -25.84 -29.65 36.73
N ARG A 134 -25.54 -30.85 36.22
CA ARG A 134 -24.25 -31.18 35.57
C ARG A 134 -24.11 -30.44 34.25
N THR A 135 -25.16 -30.37 33.42
CA THR A 135 -25.18 -29.63 32.15
C THR A 135 -25.03 -28.15 32.38
N LEU A 136 -25.72 -27.56 33.34
CA LEU A 136 -25.64 -26.16 33.68
C LEU A 136 -24.21 -25.77 34.14
N ARG A 137 -23.59 -26.63 34.97
CA ARG A 137 -22.21 -26.41 35.42
C ARG A 137 -21.20 -26.52 34.27
N ALA A 138 -21.36 -27.50 33.39
CA ALA A 138 -20.51 -27.65 32.20
C ALA A 138 -20.63 -26.45 31.25
N THR A 139 -21.86 -25.94 31.06
CA THR A 139 -22.10 -24.73 30.26
C THR A 139 -21.40 -23.52 30.89
N MET A 140 -21.49 -23.34 32.21
CA MET A 140 -20.78 -22.29 32.95
C MET A 140 -19.25 -22.35 32.73
N TYR A 141 -18.65 -23.53 32.80
CA TYR A 141 -17.21 -23.68 32.56
C TYR A 141 -16.83 -23.42 31.12
N ASN A 142 -17.64 -23.81 30.14
CA ASN A 142 -17.38 -23.50 28.74
C ASN A 142 -17.45 -21.99 28.45
N THR A 143 -18.46 -21.29 28.98
CA THR A 143 -18.61 -19.86 28.82
C THR A 143 -17.53 -19.10 29.59
N ARG A 144 -17.11 -19.58 30.79
CA ARG A 144 -15.96 -19.04 31.51
C ARG A 144 -14.66 -19.16 30.68
N LEU A 145 -14.43 -20.32 30.07
CA LEU A 145 -13.30 -20.54 29.18
C LEU A 145 -13.29 -19.53 28.03
N GLU A 146 -14.43 -19.35 27.36
CA GLU A 146 -14.56 -18.39 26.27
C GLU A 146 -14.27 -16.95 26.71
N TRP A 147 -14.80 -16.54 27.87
CA TRP A 147 -14.52 -15.23 28.46
C TRP A 147 -13.04 -15.02 28.78
N LEU A 148 -12.39 -15.98 29.47
CA LEU A 148 -10.97 -15.89 29.80
C LEU A 148 -10.09 -15.88 28.54
N GLN A 149 -10.43 -16.64 27.50
CA GLN A 149 -9.74 -16.60 26.22
C GLN A 149 -9.91 -15.24 25.53
N ALA A 150 -11.08 -14.64 25.60
CA ALA A 150 -11.32 -13.30 25.06
C ALA A 150 -10.45 -12.25 25.78
N LEU A 151 -10.38 -12.29 27.11
CA LEU A 151 -9.51 -11.43 27.92
C LEU A 151 -8.03 -11.66 27.60
N GLN A 152 -7.60 -12.90 27.41
CA GLN A 152 -6.23 -13.22 27.00
C GLN A 152 -5.88 -12.57 25.66
N THR A 153 -6.80 -12.63 24.69
CA THR A 153 -6.56 -12.11 23.33
C THR A 153 -6.42 -10.59 23.31
N VAL A 154 -7.07 -9.87 24.23
CA VAL A 154 -6.93 -8.41 24.35
C VAL A 154 -5.86 -7.97 25.37
N GLY A 155 -5.19 -8.93 26.01
CA GLY A 155 -4.14 -8.63 27.01
C GLY A 155 -4.64 -8.24 28.39
N HIS A 156 -5.91 -8.51 28.69
CA HIS A 156 -6.58 -8.16 29.97
C HIS A 156 -6.80 -9.38 30.88
N LEU A 157 -6.03 -10.47 30.71
CA LEU A 157 -6.11 -11.66 31.53
C LEU A 157 -5.39 -11.45 32.89
N ASN A 158 -5.99 -10.70 33.77
CA ASN A 158 -5.49 -10.42 35.12
C ASN A 158 -6.63 -10.36 36.14
N ALA A 159 -6.30 -10.39 37.45
CA ALA A 159 -7.27 -10.38 38.50
C ALA A 159 -8.15 -9.13 38.53
N GLU A 160 -7.65 -7.98 38.08
CA GLU A 160 -8.38 -6.72 38.02
C GLU A 160 -9.61 -6.83 37.07
N HIS A 161 -9.48 -7.50 35.95
CA HIS A 161 -10.55 -7.69 34.96
C HIS A 161 -11.43 -8.91 35.22
N THR A 162 -11.04 -9.77 36.17
CA THR A 162 -11.78 -11.01 36.49
C THR A 162 -12.39 -11.04 37.87
N THR A 163 -12.14 -10.01 38.70
CA THR A 163 -12.81 -9.81 39.98
C THR A 163 -14.11 -9.05 39.74
N ILE A 164 -15.23 -9.67 40.13
CA ILE A 164 -16.57 -9.10 39.94
C ILE A 164 -17.15 -8.84 41.37
N GLU A 165 -17.15 -7.58 41.78
CA GLU A 165 -17.61 -7.21 43.15
C GLU A 165 -19.12 -7.43 43.32
N ASN A 166 -19.92 -7.07 42.32
CA ASN A 166 -21.38 -7.16 42.34
C ASN A 166 -21.94 -7.94 41.15
N PRO A 167 -21.86 -9.28 41.13
CA PRO A 167 -22.23 -10.10 39.99
C PRO A 167 -23.68 -9.90 39.50
N ASN A 168 -24.63 -9.69 40.42
CA ASN A 168 -26.03 -9.44 40.04
C ASN A 168 -26.23 -8.11 39.33
N GLN A 169 -25.56 -7.05 39.79
CA GLN A 169 -25.60 -5.74 39.12
C GLN A 169 -24.92 -5.81 37.74
N THR A 170 -23.71 -6.36 37.67
CA THR A 170 -22.95 -6.52 36.43
C THR A 170 -23.73 -7.34 35.39
N LEU A 171 -24.37 -8.44 35.84
CA LEU A 171 -25.21 -9.21 34.95
C LEU A 171 -26.41 -8.40 34.40
N THR A 172 -27.05 -7.59 35.24
CA THR A 172 -28.19 -6.75 34.83
C THR A 172 -27.76 -5.69 33.81
N GLU A 173 -26.64 -5.04 34.05
CA GLU A 173 -26.07 -4.01 33.15
C GLU A 173 -25.68 -4.62 31.79
N LEU A 174 -24.96 -5.74 31.80
CA LEU A 174 -24.57 -6.44 30.59
C LEU A 174 -25.79 -7.02 29.84
N HIS A 175 -26.79 -7.52 30.55
CA HIS A 175 -28.04 -8.00 29.95
C HIS A 175 -28.77 -6.86 29.22
N ALA A 176 -28.91 -5.68 29.85
CA ALA A 176 -29.52 -4.52 29.21
C ALA A 176 -28.74 -4.07 27.98
N LYS A 177 -27.41 -4.06 28.06
CA LYS A 177 -26.51 -3.72 26.95
C LYS A 177 -26.66 -4.68 25.76
N TRP A 178 -26.66 -6.00 26.02
CA TRP A 178 -26.59 -6.99 24.94
C TRP A 178 -27.94 -7.40 24.38
N THR A 179 -29.02 -7.30 25.13
CA THR A 179 -30.39 -7.51 24.59
C THR A 179 -30.83 -6.37 23.66
N SER A 180 -30.29 -5.17 23.85
CA SER A 180 -30.53 -4.04 22.95
C SER A 180 -29.54 -4.01 21.76
N ALA A 181 -28.49 -4.82 21.76
CA ALA A 181 -27.48 -4.83 20.72
C ALA A 181 -28.00 -5.55 19.47
N GLY A 182 -27.91 -4.89 18.31
CA GLY A 182 -28.40 -5.42 17.03
C GLY A 182 -27.57 -6.56 16.44
N SER A 183 -26.41 -6.90 17.02
CA SER A 183 -25.53 -7.97 16.53
C SER A 183 -24.57 -8.48 17.60
N ILE A 184 -24.31 -9.79 17.55
CA ILE A 184 -23.29 -10.44 18.38
C ILE A 184 -21.90 -10.03 17.88
N PRO A 185 -20.98 -9.58 18.74
CA PRO A 185 -19.64 -9.23 18.35
C PRO A 185 -18.86 -10.48 17.92
N LYS A 186 -18.02 -10.31 16.90
CA LYS A 186 -17.18 -11.41 16.41
C LYS A 186 -15.92 -11.56 17.27
N PRO A 187 -15.54 -12.78 17.64
CA PRO A 187 -14.31 -13.01 18.39
C PRO A 187 -13.09 -12.54 17.60
N LEU A 188 -12.07 -12.11 18.34
CA LEU A 188 -10.79 -11.77 17.78
C LEU A 188 -9.95 -13.06 17.64
N LYS A 189 -9.35 -13.24 16.47
CA LYS A 189 -8.45 -14.38 16.25
C LYS A 189 -7.02 -13.96 16.55
N SER A 190 -6.18 -14.90 16.95
CA SER A 190 -4.78 -14.64 17.33
C SER A 190 -3.93 -13.97 16.25
N TYR A 191 -4.29 -14.14 14.98
CA TYR A 191 -3.59 -13.53 13.85
C TYR A 191 -4.17 -12.17 13.39
N ASP A 192 -5.34 -11.76 13.91
CA ASP A 192 -6.01 -10.54 13.45
C ASP A 192 -5.14 -9.28 13.68
N ILE A 193 -4.64 -9.08 14.88
CA ILE A 193 -3.75 -7.93 15.21
C ILE A 193 -2.37 -8.07 14.56
N PRO A 194 -1.66 -9.22 14.64
CA PRO A 194 -0.36 -9.37 13.97
C PRO A 194 -0.42 -9.16 12.46
N SER A 195 -1.51 -9.57 11.80
CA SER A 195 -1.65 -9.36 10.36
C SER A 195 -1.74 -7.88 9.99
N GLN A 196 -2.40 -7.05 10.80
CA GLN A 196 -2.48 -5.59 10.57
C GLN A 196 -1.11 -4.90 10.75
N TRP A 197 -0.34 -5.32 11.75
CA TRP A 197 1.05 -4.88 11.90
C TRP A 197 1.90 -5.28 10.69
N GLY A 198 1.73 -6.51 10.19
CA GLY A 198 2.39 -6.97 8.96
C GLY A 198 2.07 -6.11 7.75
N ILE A 199 0.78 -5.80 7.53
CA ILE A 199 0.33 -4.92 6.44
C ILE A 199 0.96 -3.53 6.58
N MET A 200 0.94 -2.94 7.76
CA MET A 200 1.55 -1.63 8.02
C MET A 200 3.05 -1.63 7.67
N ILE A 201 3.82 -2.61 8.16
CA ILE A 201 5.27 -2.68 7.93
C ILE A 201 5.57 -2.82 6.44
N ILE A 202 4.86 -3.70 5.74
CA ILE A 202 5.04 -3.91 4.29
C ILE A 202 4.71 -2.63 3.51
N CYS A 203 3.56 -2.02 3.77
CA CYS A 203 3.13 -0.83 3.06
C CYS A 203 4.06 0.37 3.32
N TRP A 204 4.49 0.59 4.56
CA TRP A 204 5.40 1.68 4.88
C TRP A 204 6.83 1.42 4.39
N GLY A 205 7.26 0.15 4.35
CA GLY A 205 8.53 -0.24 3.72
C GLY A 205 8.53 0.07 2.23
N ILE A 206 7.49 -0.35 1.50
CA ILE A 206 7.33 -0.06 0.07
C ILE A 206 7.16 1.45 -0.16
N GLY A 207 6.28 2.12 0.59
CA GLY A 207 6.04 3.56 0.48
C GLY A 207 7.30 4.39 0.76
N GLY A 208 8.06 4.02 1.79
CA GLY A 208 9.35 4.64 2.12
C GLY A 208 10.37 4.47 1.00
N TRP A 209 10.49 3.25 0.46
CA TRP A 209 11.35 3.00 -0.70
C TRP A 209 10.94 3.83 -1.93
N MET A 210 9.64 3.95 -2.20
CA MET A 210 9.12 4.81 -3.29
C MET A 210 9.46 6.28 -3.05
N LEU A 211 9.30 6.79 -1.82
CA LEU A 211 9.68 8.16 -1.46
C LEU A 211 11.17 8.42 -1.68
N LEU A 212 12.03 7.50 -1.26
CA LEU A 212 13.48 7.61 -1.49
C LEU A 212 13.80 7.68 -2.99
N ASN A 213 13.11 6.89 -3.83
CA ASN A 213 13.28 6.97 -5.28
C ASN A 213 12.78 8.31 -5.85
N ILE A 214 11.65 8.83 -5.37
CA ILE A 214 11.15 10.16 -5.76
C ILE A 214 12.21 11.24 -5.43
N PHE A 215 12.72 11.26 -4.20
CA PHE A 215 13.75 12.23 -3.81
C PHE A 215 15.04 12.08 -4.60
N LYS A 216 15.45 10.86 -4.92
CA LYS A 216 16.59 10.60 -5.79
C LYS A 216 16.40 11.22 -7.18
N VAL A 217 15.23 11.03 -7.78
CA VAL A 217 14.93 11.60 -9.12
C VAL A 217 14.83 13.12 -9.06
N ILE A 218 14.20 13.70 -8.03
CA ILE A 218 14.16 15.15 -7.82
C ILE A 218 15.58 15.76 -7.69
N GLY A 219 16.49 14.99 -7.07
CA GLY A 219 17.90 15.40 -6.92
C GLY A 219 18.73 15.30 -8.20
N GLN A 220 18.28 14.55 -9.22
CA GLN A 220 18.99 14.45 -10.50
C GLN A 220 18.92 15.76 -11.26
N LYS A 221 20.06 16.17 -11.82
CA LYS A 221 20.15 17.39 -12.64
C LYS A 221 20.56 17.00 -14.04
N PHE A 222 19.67 17.24 -14.99
CA PHE A 222 19.99 17.28 -16.41
C PHE A 222 20.07 18.76 -16.79
N SER A 223 21.12 19.17 -17.46
CA SER A 223 21.24 20.53 -17.99
C SER A 223 21.58 20.51 -19.46
N TRP A 224 21.10 21.50 -20.17
CA TRP A 224 21.27 21.67 -21.60
C TRP A 224 21.88 23.02 -21.90
N ASP A 225 22.93 23.02 -22.68
CA ASP A 225 23.52 24.22 -23.29
C ASP A 225 23.23 24.20 -24.79
N ALA A 226 22.41 25.15 -25.23
CA ALA A 226 21.95 25.21 -26.63
C ALA A 226 23.06 25.66 -27.60
N GLU A 227 24.02 26.51 -27.15
CA GLU A 227 25.07 26.99 -28.02
C GLU A 227 26.04 25.90 -28.43
N SER A 228 26.46 25.08 -27.46
CA SER A 228 27.36 23.94 -27.66
C SER A 228 26.66 22.64 -27.93
N MET A 229 25.31 22.61 -27.88
CA MET A 229 24.47 21.39 -27.90
C MET A 229 24.94 20.32 -26.88
N THR A 230 25.32 20.78 -25.69
CA THR A 230 25.89 19.93 -24.66
C THR A 230 24.80 19.49 -23.65
N LEU A 231 24.57 18.20 -23.54
CA LEU A 231 23.74 17.60 -22.51
C LEU A 231 24.61 17.17 -21.33
N THR A 232 24.39 17.75 -20.15
CA THR A 232 25.02 17.27 -18.92
C THR A 232 24.03 16.35 -18.19
N VAL A 233 24.41 15.09 -18.00
CA VAL A 233 23.61 14.11 -17.29
C VAL A 233 23.92 14.08 -15.79
N PRO A 234 23.09 13.48 -14.93
CA PRO A 234 23.37 13.29 -13.51
C PRO A 234 24.75 12.67 -13.29
N GLY A 235 25.52 13.27 -12.37
CA GLY A 235 26.93 12.91 -12.19
C GLY A 235 27.91 13.85 -12.86
N GLY A 236 27.41 14.87 -13.59
CA GLY A 236 28.25 15.93 -14.19
C GLY A 236 28.93 15.55 -15.49
N VAL A 237 28.49 14.46 -16.14
CA VAL A 237 29.06 14.04 -17.43
C VAL A 237 28.46 14.88 -18.53
N ALA A 238 29.28 15.68 -19.21
CA ALA A 238 28.90 16.53 -20.34
C ALA A 238 29.08 15.78 -21.65
N ILE A 239 28.01 15.65 -22.42
CA ILE A 239 27.96 14.92 -23.68
C ILE A 239 27.65 15.90 -24.80
N THR A 240 28.48 15.93 -25.84
CA THR A 240 28.26 16.69 -27.07
C THR A 240 27.91 15.76 -28.21
N PRO A 241 27.32 16.26 -29.32
CA PRO A 241 27.06 15.44 -30.50
C PRO A 241 28.32 14.74 -31.05
N ALA A 242 29.48 15.38 -30.92
CA ALA A 242 30.76 14.81 -31.35
C ALA A 242 31.23 13.63 -30.50
N ASN A 243 30.73 13.50 -29.27
CA ASN A 243 31.05 12.39 -28.36
C ASN A 243 30.13 11.18 -28.52
N ILE A 244 29.05 11.28 -29.30
CA ILE A 244 28.08 10.20 -29.48
C ILE A 244 28.54 9.29 -30.62
N GLU A 245 28.69 8.01 -30.35
CA GLU A 245 28.89 6.96 -31.35
C GLU A 245 27.56 6.48 -31.89
N GLU A 246 26.60 6.20 -30.96
CA GLU A 246 25.30 5.64 -31.28
C GLU A 246 24.27 6.06 -30.22
N VAL A 247 23.04 6.32 -30.63
CA VAL A 247 21.87 6.48 -29.76
C VAL A 247 21.05 5.22 -29.86
N ASP A 248 21.24 4.29 -28.92
CA ASP A 248 20.55 3.01 -28.93
C ASP A 248 19.16 3.14 -28.31
N LYS A 249 18.16 2.93 -29.15
CA LYS A 249 16.73 3.04 -28.84
C LYS A 249 16.05 1.71 -28.57
N ARG A 250 16.79 0.63 -28.23
CA ARG A 250 16.24 -0.73 -27.99
C ARG A 250 15.17 -0.81 -26.91
N LYS A 251 15.06 0.20 -26.04
CA LYS A 251 14.03 0.31 -24.98
C LYS A 251 13.27 1.64 -25.06
N TRP A 252 13.12 2.18 -26.24
CA TRP A 252 12.38 3.42 -26.46
C TRP A 252 10.92 3.33 -26.02
N ASP A 253 10.28 2.18 -26.20
CA ASP A 253 8.94 1.86 -25.71
C ASP A 253 8.77 2.04 -24.20
N LYS A 254 9.90 2.00 -23.45
CA LYS A 254 9.98 2.21 -22.00
C LYS A 254 10.58 3.56 -21.62
N PHE A 255 10.70 4.46 -22.57
CA PHE A 255 11.33 5.77 -22.38
C PHE A 255 12.79 5.71 -21.88
N ILE A 256 13.50 4.66 -22.25
CA ILE A 256 14.90 4.45 -21.88
C ILE A 256 15.76 4.51 -23.14
N VAL A 257 16.73 5.40 -23.12
CA VAL A 257 17.73 5.58 -24.20
C VAL A 257 19.11 5.25 -23.65
N PHE A 258 19.92 4.63 -24.46
CA PHE A 258 21.32 4.38 -24.14
C PHE A 258 22.20 5.21 -25.09
N LEU A 259 22.99 6.12 -24.51
CA LEU A 259 23.96 6.91 -25.25
C LEU A 259 25.29 6.20 -25.22
N LYS A 260 25.73 5.65 -26.33
CA LYS A 260 27.04 5.03 -26.48
C LYS A 260 28.04 6.12 -26.85
N LEU A 261 29.02 6.32 -25.99
CA LEU A 261 30.04 7.34 -26.17
C LEU A 261 31.24 6.76 -26.93
N ASN A 262 31.79 7.56 -27.84
CA ASN A 262 32.97 7.19 -28.60
C ASN A 262 34.26 7.26 -27.75
N SER A 263 35.37 6.84 -28.35
CA SER A 263 36.69 6.82 -27.69
C SER A 263 37.27 8.21 -27.40
N THR A 264 36.70 9.28 -27.94
CA THR A 264 37.21 10.67 -27.75
C THR A 264 36.63 11.35 -26.52
N HIS A 265 35.65 10.75 -25.85
CA HIS A 265 35.08 11.33 -24.62
C HIS A 265 36.10 11.30 -23.46
N PRO A 266 36.37 12.46 -22.80
CA PRO A 266 37.51 12.59 -21.87
C PRO A 266 37.46 11.68 -20.65
N THR A 267 36.27 11.31 -20.14
CA THR A 267 36.13 10.55 -18.88
C THR A 267 35.34 9.26 -19.04
N HIS A 268 34.57 9.11 -20.12
CA HIS A 268 33.63 8.00 -20.31
C HIS A 268 33.78 7.38 -21.71
N ALA A 269 34.98 7.35 -22.26
CA ALA A 269 35.28 6.75 -23.56
C ALA A 269 34.76 5.31 -23.67
N GLY A 270 33.98 5.02 -24.71
CA GLY A 270 33.44 3.68 -24.99
C GLY A 270 32.36 3.21 -24.00
N LYS A 271 31.91 4.04 -23.07
CA LYS A 271 30.86 3.67 -22.11
C LYS A 271 29.46 3.96 -22.65
N GLU A 272 28.51 3.17 -22.20
CA GLU A 272 27.08 3.34 -22.44
C GLU A 272 26.45 4.06 -21.25
N ILE A 273 25.76 5.17 -21.47
CA ILE A 273 25.04 5.94 -20.45
C ILE A 273 23.55 5.72 -20.65
N LYS A 274 22.90 5.12 -19.64
CA LYS A 274 21.46 4.94 -19.62
C LYS A 274 20.77 6.23 -19.16
N VAL A 275 19.83 6.72 -19.97
CA VAL A 275 19.00 7.89 -19.65
C VAL A 275 17.53 7.47 -19.67
N ASP A 276 16.81 7.81 -18.59
CA ASP A 276 15.36 7.65 -18.48
C ASP A 276 14.70 8.98 -18.84
N THR A 277 14.09 9.04 -20.02
CA THR A 277 13.49 10.26 -20.57
C THR A 277 12.10 10.55 -20.02
N TYR A 278 11.46 9.53 -19.36
CA TYR A 278 10.13 9.73 -18.80
C TYR A 278 10.12 10.55 -17.51
N GLN A 279 11.20 10.53 -16.75
CA GLN A 279 11.29 11.21 -15.44
C GLN A 279 11.43 12.73 -15.57
N HIS A 280 12.11 13.20 -16.60
CA HIS A 280 12.39 14.63 -16.85
C HIS A 280 11.89 15.03 -18.23
N ALA A 281 11.09 16.10 -18.27
CA ALA A 281 10.66 16.68 -19.53
C ALA A 281 11.86 17.30 -20.29
N LEU A 282 11.74 17.40 -21.61
CA LEU A 282 12.70 17.99 -22.54
C LEU A 282 13.96 17.15 -22.81
N VAL A 283 14.33 16.22 -21.94
CA VAL A 283 15.55 15.39 -22.10
C VAL A 283 15.50 14.55 -23.38
N GLU A 284 14.32 14.07 -23.73
CA GLU A 284 14.10 13.30 -24.97
C GLU A 284 14.39 14.15 -26.19
N ASP A 285 13.84 15.36 -26.26
CA ASP A 285 14.01 16.27 -27.38
C ASP A 285 15.46 16.71 -27.55
N TRP A 286 16.17 16.95 -26.44
CA TRP A 286 17.60 17.26 -26.46
C TRP A 286 18.43 16.09 -27.03
N ILE A 287 18.14 14.86 -26.63
CA ILE A 287 18.82 13.67 -27.15
C ILE A 287 18.55 13.50 -28.66
N LEU A 288 17.31 13.70 -29.10
CA LEU A 288 16.97 13.62 -30.53
C LEU A 288 17.66 14.70 -31.34
N ALA A 289 17.73 15.93 -30.83
CA ALA A 289 18.47 17.03 -31.49
C ALA A 289 19.97 16.72 -31.61
N MET A 290 20.58 16.15 -30.56
CA MET A 290 21.98 15.71 -30.58
C MET A 290 22.21 14.59 -31.58
N GLU A 291 21.31 13.63 -31.67
CA GLU A 291 21.38 12.51 -32.65
C GLU A 291 21.34 13.04 -34.06
N GLN A 292 20.38 13.92 -34.38
CA GLN A 292 20.28 14.55 -35.71
C GLN A 292 21.57 15.26 -36.08
N ARG A 293 22.15 15.99 -35.12
CA ARG A 293 23.41 16.70 -35.35
C ARG A 293 24.62 15.80 -35.53
N ALA A 294 24.67 14.71 -34.76
CA ALA A 294 25.74 13.72 -34.86
C ALA A 294 25.72 12.94 -36.19
N MET A 295 24.52 12.72 -36.76
CA MET A 295 24.32 12.01 -38.03
C MET A 295 24.47 12.91 -39.27
N GLN A 296 24.46 14.23 -39.13
CA GLN A 296 24.73 15.14 -40.28
C GLN A 296 26.15 14.93 -40.70
N PRO A 297 26.41 14.56 -42.01
CA PRO A 297 27.77 14.48 -42.52
C PRO A 297 28.43 15.85 -42.36
N LYS A 298 29.64 15.86 -41.82
CA LYS A 298 30.47 17.07 -41.80
C LYS A 298 30.54 17.55 -43.26
N ALA A 299 29.77 18.61 -43.56
CA ALA A 299 29.85 19.26 -44.86
C ALA A 299 31.29 19.63 -45.08
N SER A 300 31.92 18.97 -46.01
CA SER A 300 33.29 19.07 -46.44
C SER A 300 33.77 20.54 -46.49
N GLY A 301 34.63 20.88 -45.56
CA GLY A 301 35.59 21.96 -45.78
C GLY A 301 36.62 21.49 -46.81
N SER A 302 36.28 21.61 -48.05
CA SER A 302 37.24 21.45 -49.16
C SER A 302 36.74 22.26 -50.34
N GLN A 303 37.02 23.54 -50.28
CA GLN A 303 37.25 24.37 -51.46
C GLN A 303 37.93 25.67 -51.02
N GLU A 304 39.25 25.63 -50.98
CA GLU A 304 40.10 26.75 -51.32
C GLU A 304 41.55 26.29 -51.24
N ALA A 305 42.02 25.73 -52.34
CA ALA A 305 43.42 25.71 -52.70
C ALA A 305 43.47 25.51 -54.21
N GLY A 306 43.55 26.61 -54.96
CA GLY A 306 43.70 26.55 -56.41
C GLY A 306 43.64 27.93 -57.03
N GLU A 307 44.66 28.76 -56.84
CA GLU A 307 45.42 29.47 -57.84
C GLU A 307 46.48 30.35 -57.23
#